data_0d2d071be1443d491ef6406d52f2f62a
#
_entry.id   0d2d071be1443d491ef6406d52f2f62a
#
_cell.length_a   1.000
_cell.length_b   1.000
_cell.length_c   1.000
_cell.angle_alpha   90.00
_cell.angle_beta   90.00
_cell.angle_gamma   90.00
#
_symmetry.space_group_name_H-M   'P 1'
#
loop_
_entity.id
_entity.type
_entity.pdbx_description
1 polymer ?
#
loop_
_entity_poly.entity_id
_entity_poly.type
_entity_poly.pdbx_seq_one_letter_code
_entity_poly.pdbx_strand_id
1 'polypeptide(L)'
;MSSHKSASQELTKEMIVQQARTLFVEKGFHDVSMRSIAKQVGCTHGALYYHFKNKVELFDAIVKVDFSVLNNLLEDTVQGPGEDTVKLKNTFLCFIEFGLNNQSQYEFMFVARYAEVDSLSQEAAYLSYQKFADSVQALSNNRLAIKDVWSAFLALHGFVAHHRGFVMNFEEAKVSAESHVDFILKGLFN
;
A
#
# COMPACT_ATOMS: atom_id res chain seq x y z
N MET A 1 -27.20 -27.08 32.99
CA MET A 1 -27.24 -26.12 31.84
C MET A 1 -26.06 -25.20 31.99
N SER A 2 -24.95 -25.54 31.33
CA SER A 2 -23.71 -24.74 31.39
C SER A 2 -23.76 -23.73 30.27
N SER A 3 -23.87 -22.45 30.63
CA SER A 3 -23.73 -21.32 29.73
C SER A 3 -22.27 -21.20 29.29
N HIS A 4 -21.94 -21.56 28.06
CA HIS A 4 -20.69 -21.16 27.44
C HIS A 4 -20.71 -19.65 27.25
N LYS A 5 -20.06 -18.91 28.16
CA LYS A 5 -19.59 -17.56 27.88
C LYS A 5 -18.55 -17.70 26.76
N SER A 6 -18.92 -17.30 25.52
CA SER A 6 -17.95 -17.07 24.47
C SER A 6 -16.95 -16.04 25.01
N ALA A 7 -15.67 -16.41 25.04
CA ALA A 7 -14.60 -15.47 25.33
C ALA A 7 -14.76 -14.32 24.33
N SER A 8 -15.10 -13.13 24.80
CA SER A 8 -15.10 -11.92 23.97
C SER A 8 -13.66 -11.75 23.53
N GLN A 9 -13.41 -11.92 22.24
CA GLN A 9 -12.11 -11.68 21.65
C GLN A 9 -11.71 -10.23 22.00
N GLU A 10 -10.55 -10.06 22.62
CA GLU A 10 -10.06 -8.74 23.04
C GLU A 10 -9.94 -7.86 21.79
N LEU A 11 -10.50 -6.65 21.86
CA LEU A 11 -10.46 -5.70 20.75
C LEU A 11 -9.03 -5.21 20.57
N THR A 12 -8.42 -5.48 19.40
CA THR A 12 -7.07 -5.04 19.06
C THR A 12 -7.07 -3.90 18.03
N LYS A 13 -5.96 -3.16 17.97
CA LYS A 13 -5.76 -2.12 16.95
C LYS A 13 -5.86 -2.69 15.55
N GLU A 14 -5.30 -3.87 15.32
CA GLU A 14 -5.28 -4.57 14.03
C GLU A 14 -6.70 -4.92 13.57
N MET A 15 -7.54 -5.42 14.47
CA MET A 15 -8.96 -5.70 14.16
C MET A 15 -9.71 -4.43 13.78
N ILE A 16 -9.49 -3.33 14.51
CA ILE A 16 -10.11 -2.04 14.22
C ILE A 16 -9.66 -1.53 12.85
N VAL A 17 -8.36 -1.54 12.56
CA VAL A 17 -7.78 -1.12 11.28
C VAL A 17 -8.38 -1.92 10.13
N GLN A 18 -8.46 -3.24 10.25
CA GLN A 18 -9.02 -4.11 9.21
C GLN A 18 -10.49 -3.81 8.91
N GLN A 19 -11.32 -3.67 9.95
CA GLN A 19 -12.75 -3.40 9.78
C GLN A 19 -13.00 -1.97 9.30
N ALA A 20 -12.24 -0.99 9.79
CA ALA A 20 -12.36 0.39 9.38
C ALA A 20 -11.92 0.60 7.93
N ARG A 21 -10.88 -0.12 7.45
CA ARG A 21 -10.46 -0.08 6.04
C ARG A 21 -11.62 -0.40 5.11
N THR A 22 -12.35 -1.49 5.35
CA THR A 22 -13.53 -1.87 4.54
C THR A 22 -14.52 -0.72 4.46
N LEU A 23 -14.80 -0.07 5.58
CA LEU A 23 -15.76 1.03 5.64
C LEU A 23 -15.29 2.26 4.84
N PHE A 24 -13.97 2.59 4.92
CA PHE A 24 -13.39 3.68 4.14
C PHE A 24 -13.39 3.38 2.64
N VAL A 25 -13.14 2.14 2.25
CA VAL A 25 -13.20 1.70 0.84
C VAL A 25 -14.62 1.84 0.29
N GLU A 26 -15.63 1.42 1.05
CA GLU A 26 -17.02 1.44 0.62
C GLU A 26 -17.62 2.87 0.56
N LYS A 27 -17.26 3.75 1.49
CA LYS A 27 -17.95 5.03 1.72
C LYS A 27 -17.07 6.26 1.50
N GLY A 28 -15.76 6.08 1.38
CA GLY A 28 -14.81 7.19 1.35
C GLY A 28 -14.54 7.80 2.73
N PHE A 29 -13.46 8.59 2.80
CA PHE A 29 -12.99 9.17 4.06
C PHE A 29 -14.03 10.10 4.71
N HIS A 30 -14.68 10.98 3.94
CA HIS A 30 -15.54 12.02 4.49
C HIS A 30 -16.85 11.45 5.10
N ASP A 31 -17.42 10.42 4.50
CA ASP A 31 -18.70 9.83 4.90
C ASP A 31 -18.57 8.81 6.06
N VAL A 32 -17.35 8.49 6.45
CA VAL A 32 -17.08 7.62 7.59
C VAL A 32 -16.91 8.44 8.87
N SER A 33 -17.55 7.99 9.96
CA SER A 33 -17.44 8.57 11.29
C SER A 33 -16.93 7.53 12.31
N MET A 34 -16.34 7.99 13.42
CA MET A 34 -15.94 7.11 14.51
C MET A 34 -17.12 6.27 15.05
N ARG A 35 -18.34 6.82 15.02
CA ARG A 35 -19.55 6.09 15.42
C ARG A 35 -19.92 4.96 14.45
N SER A 36 -19.79 5.21 13.12
CA SER A 36 -20.02 4.16 12.12
C SER A 36 -18.96 3.06 12.18
N ILE A 37 -17.70 3.43 12.49
CA ILE A 37 -16.62 2.48 12.70
C ILE A 37 -16.88 1.61 13.93
N ALA A 38 -17.23 2.20 15.08
CA ALA A 38 -17.55 1.44 16.30
C ALA A 38 -18.68 0.43 16.06
N LYS A 39 -19.72 0.83 15.31
CA LYS A 39 -20.82 -0.05 14.90
C LYS A 39 -20.33 -1.20 14.02
N GLN A 40 -19.47 -0.93 13.04
CA GLN A 40 -18.91 -1.94 12.13
C GLN A 40 -18.05 -2.95 12.88
N VAL A 41 -17.19 -2.47 13.76
CA VAL A 41 -16.29 -3.28 14.60
C VAL A 41 -17.06 -4.09 15.66
N GLY A 42 -18.29 -3.67 15.99
CA GLY A 42 -19.08 -4.29 17.06
C GLY A 42 -18.61 -3.92 18.48
N CYS A 43 -17.99 -2.75 18.64
CA CYS A 43 -17.49 -2.27 19.92
C CYS A 43 -18.19 -1.02 20.43
N THR A 44 -17.98 -0.69 21.71
CA THR A 44 -18.47 0.58 22.26
C THR A 44 -17.64 1.74 21.74
N HIS A 45 -18.25 2.94 21.69
CA HIS A 45 -17.56 4.17 21.30
C HIS A 45 -16.33 4.44 22.19
N GLY A 46 -16.46 4.22 23.51
CA GLY A 46 -15.35 4.36 24.45
C GLY A 46 -14.19 3.39 24.17
N ALA A 47 -14.48 2.14 23.82
CA ALA A 47 -13.46 1.16 23.47
C ALA A 47 -12.71 1.56 22.18
N LEU A 48 -13.40 2.09 21.17
CA LEU A 48 -12.75 2.60 19.96
C LEU A 48 -11.83 3.79 20.28
N TYR A 49 -12.28 4.76 21.09
CA TYR A 49 -11.48 5.92 21.49
C TYR A 49 -10.29 5.60 22.40
N TYR A 50 -10.31 4.47 23.06
CA TYR A 50 -9.13 3.97 23.78
C TYR A 50 -7.97 3.65 22.83
N HIS A 51 -8.28 3.15 21.62
CA HIS A 51 -7.28 2.78 20.62
C HIS A 51 -6.90 3.91 19.67
N PHE A 52 -7.86 4.75 19.26
CA PHE A 52 -7.67 5.82 18.29
C PHE A 52 -8.41 7.09 18.71
N LYS A 53 -7.69 8.19 18.86
CA LYS A 53 -8.24 9.48 19.32
C LYS A 53 -9.26 10.08 18.36
N ASN A 54 -9.11 9.83 17.07
CA ASN A 54 -9.97 10.37 16.03
C ASN A 54 -9.88 9.56 14.73
N LYS A 55 -10.69 9.93 13.74
CA LYS A 55 -10.74 9.31 12.42
C LYS A 55 -9.43 9.46 11.63
N VAL A 56 -8.74 10.56 11.79
CA VAL A 56 -7.47 10.86 11.11
C VAL A 56 -6.38 9.90 11.57
N GLU A 57 -6.22 9.71 12.90
CA GLU A 57 -5.26 8.76 13.46
C GLU A 57 -5.52 7.32 13.00
N LEU A 58 -6.79 6.92 12.93
CA LEU A 58 -7.15 5.59 12.45
C LEU A 58 -6.87 5.43 10.94
N PHE A 59 -7.17 6.45 10.13
CA PHE A 59 -6.89 6.41 8.70
C PHE A 59 -5.37 6.37 8.42
N ASP A 60 -4.58 7.16 9.14
CA ASP A 60 -3.12 7.12 9.09
C ASP A 60 -2.58 5.72 9.44
N ALA A 61 -3.12 5.09 10.47
CA ALA A 61 -2.75 3.71 10.82
C ALA A 61 -3.07 2.71 9.70
N ILE A 62 -4.20 2.86 9.01
CA ILE A 62 -4.55 2.04 7.84
C ILE A 62 -3.52 2.23 6.73
N VAL A 63 -3.22 3.47 6.36
CA VAL A 63 -2.25 3.80 5.29
C VAL A 63 -0.86 3.25 5.62
N LYS A 64 -0.41 3.38 6.87
CA LYS A 64 0.87 2.81 7.33
C LYS A 64 0.93 1.29 7.24
N VAL A 65 -0.16 0.60 7.56
CA VAL A 65 -0.26 -0.86 7.39
C VAL A 65 -0.17 -1.22 5.91
N ASP A 66 -0.86 -0.50 5.03
CA ASP A 66 -0.85 -0.76 3.59
C ASP A 66 0.55 -0.54 2.99
N PHE A 67 1.26 0.54 3.39
CA PHE A 67 2.67 0.72 3.02
C PHE A 67 3.58 -0.40 3.55
N SER A 68 3.33 -0.90 4.76
CA SER A 68 4.10 -2.01 5.32
C SER A 68 3.92 -3.28 4.50
N VAL A 69 2.71 -3.57 4.02
CA VAL A 69 2.47 -4.72 3.13
C VAL A 69 3.27 -4.58 1.83
N LEU A 70 3.20 -3.42 1.16
CA LEU A 70 3.98 -3.17 -0.05
C LEU A 70 5.48 -3.31 0.21
N ASN A 71 5.99 -2.68 1.26
CA ASN A 71 7.42 -2.70 1.59
C ASN A 71 7.93 -4.13 1.87
N ASN A 72 7.15 -4.96 2.56
CA ASN A 72 7.52 -6.35 2.83
C ASN A 72 7.56 -7.17 1.54
N LEU A 73 6.59 -7.02 0.63
CA LEU A 73 6.58 -7.69 -0.67
C LEU A 73 7.80 -7.31 -1.52
N LEU A 74 8.18 -6.03 -1.53
CA LEU A 74 9.37 -5.57 -2.25
C LEU A 74 10.64 -6.12 -1.60
N GLU A 75 10.73 -6.12 -0.27
CA GLU A 75 11.87 -6.67 0.46
C GLU A 75 12.04 -8.18 0.21
N ASP A 76 10.96 -8.97 0.28
CA ASP A 76 10.97 -10.40 -0.03
C ASP A 76 11.46 -10.65 -1.47
N THR A 77 11.05 -9.80 -2.43
CA THR A 77 11.52 -9.89 -3.82
C THR A 77 13.02 -9.62 -3.94
N VAL A 78 13.52 -8.61 -3.23
CA VAL A 78 14.96 -8.24 -3.21
C VAL A 78 15.81 -9.32 -2.55
N GLN A 79 15.33 -9.92 -1.47
CA GLN A 79 16.03 -10.97 -0.72
C GLN A 79 15.90 -12.35 -1.38
N GLY A 80 14.98 -12.52 -2.32
CA GLY A 80 14.74 -13.77 -3.03
C GLY A 80 15.99 -14.27 -3.81
N PRO A 81 15.95 -15.50 -4.32
CA PRO A 81 17.03 -16.06 -5.11
C PRO A 81 17.10 -15.43 -6.51
N GLY A 82 18.28 -15.46 -7.14
CA GLY A 82 18.48 -15.03 -8.51
C GLY A 82 19.47 -13.87 -8.66
N GLU A 83 19.76 -13.53 -9.90
CA GLU A 83 20.64 -12.42 -10.25
C GLU A 83 19.97 -11.07 -10.02
N ASP A 84 20.77 -10.06 -9.70
CA ASP A 84 20.28 -8.71 -9.38
C ASP A 84 19.42 -8.09 -10.49
N THR A 85 19.73 -8.36 -11.76
CA THR A 85 18.93 -7.91 -12.91
C THR A 85 17.54 -8.50 -12.94
N VAL A 86 17.40 -9.78 -12.59
CA VAL A 86 16.12 -10.49 -12.51
C VAL A 86 15.33 -9.98 -11.30
N LYS A 87 15.98 -9.81 -10.16
CA LYS A 87 15.37 -9.25 -8.95
C LYS A 87 14.86 -7.83 -9.19
N LEU A 88 15.62 -7.00 -9.89
CA LEU A 88 15.22 -5.64 -10.24
C LEU A 88 13.96 -5.63 -11.11
N LYS A 89 13.89 -6.48 -12.13
CA LYS A 89 12.70 -6.67 -12.95
C LYS A 89 11.51 -7.10 -12.09
N ASN A 90 11.70 -8.09 -11.23
CA ASN A 90 10.67 -8.61 -10.36
C ASN A 90 10.21 -7.57 -9.32
N THR A 91 11.10 -6.72 -8.80
CA THR A 91 10.76 -5.61 -7.91
C THR A 91 9.82 -4.61 -8.60
N PHE A 92 10.07 -4.28 -9.86
CA PHE A 92 9.20 -3.39 -10.63
C PHE A 92 7.85 -4.04 -10.93
N LEU A 93 7.84 -5.31 -11.31
CA LEU A 93 6.59 -6.06 -11.51
C LEU A 93 5.79 -6.21 -10.22
N CYS A 94 6.46 -6.50 -9.09
CA CYS A 94 5.81 -6.60 -7.78
C CYS A 94 5.12 -5.30 -7.37
N PHE A 95 5.73 -4.13 -7.65
CA PHE A 95 5.09 -2.84 -7.41
C PHE A 95 3.79 -2.67 -8.21
N ILE A 96 3.82 -2.99 -9.51
CA ILE A 96 2.65 -2.93 -10.39
C ILE A 96 1.58 -3.93 -9.94
N GLU A 97 1.99 -5.16 -9.64
CA GLU A 97 1.11 -6.24 -9.18
C GLU A 97 0.39 -5.85 -7.89
N PHE A 98 1.13 -5.34 -6.89
CA PHE A 98 0.51 -4.84 -5.67
C PHE A 98 -0.54 -3.76 -5.97
N GLY A 99 -0.19 -2.78 -6.80
CA GLY A 99 -1.08 -1.67 -7.12
C GLY A 99 -2.37 -2.09 -7.84
N LEU A 100 -2.28 -3.05 -8.76
CA LEU A 100 -3.44 -3.53 -9.52
C LEU A 100 -4.29 -4.55 -8.76
N ASN A 101 -3.67 -5.36 -7.89
CA ASN A 101 -4.40 -6.31 -7.05
C ASN A 101 -5.03 -5.65 -5.80
N ASN A 102 -4.54 -4.46 -5.41
CA ASN A 102 -4.98 -3.75 -4.21
C ASN A 102 -5.39 -2.30 -4.52
N GLN A 103 -6.23 -2.11 -5.56
CA GLN A 103 -6.52 -0.79 -6.14
C GLN A 103 -7.04 0.25 -5.14
N SER A 104 -7.92 -0.15 -4.22
CA SER A 104 -8.47 0.75 -3.19
C SER A 104 -7.43 1.16 -2.15
N GLN A 105 -6.55 0.22 -1.75
CA GLN A 105 -5.43 0.52 -0.86
C GLN A 105 -4.45 1.46 -1.56
N TYR A 106 -4.09 1.16 -2.81
CA TYR A 106 -3.22 1.99 -3.63
C TYR A 106 -3.76 3.41 -3.77
N GLU A 107 -5.09 3.57 -3.89
CA GLU A 107 -5.73 4.88 -3.90
C GLU A 107 -5.47 5.65 -2.61
N PHE A 108 -5.69 5.04 -1.46
CA PHE A 108 -5.44 5.69 -0.16
C PHE A 108 -3.96 6.01 0.07
N MET A 109 -3.07 5.15 -0.42
CA MET A 109 -1.62 5.33 -0.25
C MET A 109 -1.06 6.46 -1.12
N PHE A 110 -1.49 6.57 -2.38
CA PHE A 110 -0.79 7.38 -3.37
C PHE A 110 -1.65 8.44 -4.07
N VAL A 111 -2.96 8.28 -4.14
CA VAL A 111 -3.80 9.09 -5.02
C VAL A 111 -4.74 10.00 -4.24
N ALA A 112 -5.44 9.46 -3.25
CA ALA A 112 -6.41 10.23 -2.47
C ALA A 112 -5.72 11.34 -1.67
N ARG A 113 -6.27 12.54 -1.72
CA ARG A 113 -5.80 13.71 -0.98
C ARG A 113 -6.91 14.18 -0.05
N TYR A 114 -6.65 14.07 1.24
CA TYR A 114 -7.53 14.56 2.28
C TYR A 114 -6.74 15.56 3.13
N ALA A 115 -7.12 16.83 3.13
CA ALA A 115 -6.39 17.89 3.79
C ALA A 115 -6.06 17.58 5.26
N GLU A 116 -6.93 16.82 5.94
CA GLU A 116 -6.79 16.43 7.34
C GLU A 116 -5.69 15.39 7.60
N VAL A 117 -5.30 14.62 6.57
CA VAL A 117 -4.33 13.51 6.69
C VAL A 117 -3.12 13.66 5.78
N ASP A 118 -3.07 14.70 4.97
CA ASP A 118 -2.10 14.83 3.88
C ASP A 118 -0.64 14.75 4.35
N SER A 119 -0.29 15.43 5.45
CA SER A 119 1.08 15.44 5.98
C SER A 119 1.53 14.05 6.47
N LEU A 120 0.66 13.29 7.13
CA LEU A 120 0.96 11.96 7.66
C LEU A 120 1.09 10.93 6.54
N SER A 121 0.18 10.98 5.55
CA SER A 121 0.22 10.11 4.39
C SER A 121 1.45 10.38 3.51
N GLN A 122 1.87 11.64 3.37
CA GLN A 122 3.08 12.03 2.64
C GLN A 122 4.35 11.48 3.30
N GLU A 123 4.45 11.52 4.63
CA GLU A 123 5.59 10.93 5.36
C GLU A 123 5.70 9.43 5.11
N ALA A 124 4.59 8.69 5.25
CA ALA A 124 4.57 7.24 4.99
C ALA A 124 4.93 6.91 3.53
N ALA A 125 4.42 7.68 2.57
CA ALA A 125 4.74 7.53 1.15
C ALA A 125 6.23 7.82 0.87
N TYR A 126 6.78 8.86 1.49
CA TYR A 126 8.20 9.21 1.34
C TYR A 126 9.12 8.11 1.89
N LEU A 127 8.84 7.58 3.08
CA LEU A 127 9.61 6.48 3.67
C LEU A 127 9.52 5.20 2.83
N SER A 128 8.37 4.90 2.25
CA SER A 128 8.21 3.76 1.35
C SER A 128 9.00 3.96 0.05
N TYR A 129 8.96 5.18 -0.52
CA TYR A 129 9.79 5.52 -1.68
C TYR A 129 11.29 5.37 -1.39
N GLN A 130 11.76 5.81 -0.22
CA GLN A 130 13.18 5.64 0.16
C GLN A 130 13.58 4.16 0.15
N LYS A 131 12.77 3.28 0.75
CA LYS A 131 13.04 1.82 0.73
C LYS A 131 13.07 1.26 -0.68
N PHE A 132 12.14 1.66 -1.54
CA PHE A 132 12.15 1.29 -2.95
C PHE A 132 13.43 1.76 -3.64
N ALA A 133 13.81 3.03 -3.45
CA ALA A 133 14.99 3.61 -4.07
C ALA A 133 16.29 2.92 -3.61
N ASP A 134 16.43 2.63 -2.31
CA ASP A 134 17.57 1.91 -1.75
C ASP A 134 17.68 0.51 -2.34
N SER A 135 16.56 -0.20 -2.50
CA SER A 135 16.50 -1.51 -3.13
C SER A 135 16.94 -1.46 -4.60
N VAL A 136 16.46 -0.50 -5.36
CA VAL A 136 16.83 -0.30 -6.78
C VAL A 136 18.30 0.05 -6.91
N GLN A 137 18.83 0.90 -6.02
CA GLN A 137 20.26 1.24 -6.00
C GLN A 137 21.12 0.02 -5.68
N ALA A 138 20.76 -0.76 -4.68
CA ALA A 138 21.49 -1.98 -4.32
C ALA A 138 21.53 -2.97 -5.50
N LEU A 139 20.37 -3.27 -6.11
CA LEU A 139 20.24 -4.19 -7.24
C LEU A 139 20.90 -3.70 -8.54
N SER A 140 21.11 -2.39 -8.67
CA SER A 140 21.85 -1.79 -9.79
C SER A 140 23.33 -1.58 -9.51
N ASN A 141 23.86 -2.03 -8.36
CA ASN A 141 25.22 -1.78 -7.90
C ASN A 141 25.55 -0.28 -7.84
N ASN A 142 24.60 0.55 -7.41
CA ASN A 142 24.70 2.01 -7.30
C ASN A 142 25.07 2.72 -8.62
N ARG A 143 24.73 2.13 -9.78
CA ARG A 143 25.04 2.71 -11.10
C ARG A 143 24.01 3.72 -11.58
N LEU A 144 22.82 3.76 -10.98
CA LEU A 144 21.75 4.64 -11.40
C LEU A 144 21.82 5.99 -10.68
N ALA A 145 21.59 7.08 -11.39
CA ALA A 145 21.43 8.37 -10.76
C ALA A 145 20.08 8.44 -10.00
N ILE A 146 20.02 9.24 -8.94
CA ILE A 146 18.78 9.40 -8.13
C ILE A 146 17.58 9.80 -9.01
N LYS A 147 17.80 10.69 -9.99
CA LYS A 147 16.77 11.13 -10.93
C LYS A 147 16.21 9.98 -11.79
N ASP A 148 17.04 8.99 -12.12
CA ASP A 148 16.64 7.87 -12.97
C ASP A 148 15.80 6.87 -12.16
N VAL A 149 16.16 6.62 -10.89
CA VAL A 149 15.34 5.85 -9.94
C VAL A 149 13.99 6.50 -9.71
N TRP A 150 13.97 7.84 -9.54
CA TRP A 150 12.72 8.60 -9.41
C TRP A 150 11.85 8.51 -10.67
N SER A 151 12.47 8.61 -11.86
CA SER A 151 11.76 8.49 -13.15
C SER A 151 11.16 7.09 -13.33
N ALA A 152 11.89 6.04 -12.93
CA ALA A 152 11.38 4.67 -12.94
C ALA A 152 10.17 4.53 -12.00
N PHE A 153 10.28 5.04 -10.77
CA PHE A 153 9.16 5.03 -9.82
C PHE A 153 7.91 5.73 -10.39
N LEU A 154 8.08 6.92 -10.98
CA LEU A 154 6.97 7.65 -11.61
C LEU A 154 6.36 6.88 -12.79
N ALA A 155 7.18 6.19 -13.60
CA ALA A 155 6.69 5.38 -14.70
C ALA A 155 5.86 4.19 -14.21
N LEU A 156 6.32 3.48 -13.17
CA LEU A 156 5.55 2.39 -12.54
C LEU A 156 4.24 2.91 -11.93
N HIS A 157 4.31 4.04 -11.23
CA HIS A 157 3.15 4.70 -10.65
C HIS A 157 2.14 5.12 -11.72
N GLY A 158 2.61 5.71 -12.82
CA GLY A 158 1.79 6.08 -13.97
C GLY A 158 1.09 4.88 -14.61
N PHE A 159 1.77 3.74 -14.73
CA PHE A 159 1.18 2.50 -15.23
C PHE A 159 0.02 2.02 -14.36
N VAL A 160 0.23 1.93 -13.03
CA VAL A 160 -0.82 1.54 -12.09
C VAL A 160 -2.00 2.52 -12.14
N ALA A 161 -1.71 3.83 -12.08
CA ALA A 161 -2.73 4.87 -12.11
C ALA A 161 -3.58 4.83 -13.38
N HIS A 162 -2.96 4.53 -14.55
CA HIS A 162 -3.67 4.39 -15.82
C HIS A 162 -4.59 3.16 -15.87
N HIS A 163 -4.09 2.00 -15.42
CA HIS A 163 -4.84 0.75 -15.52
C HIS A 163 -5.90 0.57 -14.44
N ARG A 164 -5.77 1.28 -13.32
CA ARG A 164 -6.72 1.22 -12.20
C ARG A 164 -8.12 1.62 -12.65
N GLY A 165 -9.11 0.77 -12.36
CA GLY A 165 -10.49 0.94 -12.82
C GLY A 165 -10.78 0.43 -14.23
N PHE A 166 -9.75 0.06 -15.03
CA PHE A 166 -9.91 -0.55 -16.36
C PHE A 166 -9.68 -2.06 -16.34
N VAL A 167 -8.85 -2.55 -15.42
CA VAL A 167 -8.59 -3.97 -15.21
C VAL A 167 -9.05 -4.40 -13.82
N MET A 168 -9.40 -5.67 -13.66
CA MET A 168 -9.81 -6.20 -12.35
C MET A 168 -8.62 -6.51 -11.46
N ASN A 169 -7.49 -6.94 -12.03
CA ASN A 169 -6.29 -7.35 -11.32
C ASN A 169 -5.07 -7.33 -12.25
N PHE A 170 -3.90 -7.69 -11.68
CA PHE A 170 -2.64 -7.72 -12.41
C PHE A 170 -2.63 -8.69 -13.60
N GLU A 171 -3.27 -9.86 -13.51
CA GLU A 171 -3.22 -10.87 -14.59
C GLU A 171 -3.79 -10.34 -15.91
N GLU A 172 -4.80 -9.46 -15.86
CA GLU A 172 -5.34 -8.82 -17.05
C GLU A 172 -4.39 -7.80 -17.71
N ALA A 173 -3.47 -7.23 -16.94
CA ALA A 173 -2.48 -6.27 -17.41
C ALA A 173 -1.06 -6.86 -17.57
N LYS A 174 -0.85 -8.13 -17.25
CA LYS A 174 0.48 -8.76 -17.10
C LYS A 174 1.39 -8.54 -18.30
N VAL A 175 0.92 -8.84 -19.49
CA VAL A 175 1.72 -8.68 -20.73
C VAL A 175 2.12 -7.23 -20.93
N SER A 176 1.22 -6.28 -20.69
CA SER A 176 1.51 -4.85 -20.77
C SER A 176 2.48 -4.41 -19.69
N ALA A 177 2.34 -4.93 -18.46
CA ALA A 177 3.22 -4.64 -17.34
C ALA A 177 4.66 -5.14 -17.60
N GLU A 178 4.81 -6.38 -18.09
CA GLU A 178 6.10 -6.94 -18.47
C GLU A 178 6.78 -6.11 -19.57
N SER A 179 6.04 -5.73 -20.63
CA SER A 179 6.54 -4.87 -21.68
C SER A 179 6.95 -3.49 -21.18
N HIS A 180 6.14 -2.90 -20.29
CA HIS A 180 6.43 -1.59 -19.70
C HIS A 180 7.69 -1.63 -18.80
N VAL A 181 7.82 -2.65 -17.96
CA VAL A 181 9.01 -2.84 -17.14
C VAL A 181 10.26 -3.06 -17.99
N ASP A 182 10.19 -3.87 -19.05
CA ASP A 182 11.31 -4.06 -19.97
C ASP A 182 11.71 -2.74 -20.66
N PHE A 183 10.75 -1.89 -21.00
CA PHE A 183 11.02 -0.55 -21.55
C PHE A 183 11.74 0.35 -20.53
N ILE A 184 11.28 0.37 -19.26
CA ILE A 184 11.92 1.14 -18.20
C ILE A 184 13.37 0.66 -18.00
N LEU A 185 13.58 -0.64 -17.88
CA LEU A 185 14.92 -1.22 -17.67
C LEU A 185 15.88 -0.90 -18.81
N LYS A 186 15.41 -0.97 -20.08
CA LYS A 186 16.21 -0.52 -21.22
C LYS A 186 16.61 0.94 -21.11
N GLY A 187 15.70 1.82 -20.67
CA GLY A 187 15.99 3.23 -20.49
C GLY A 187 16.98 3.55 -19.37
N LEU A 188 17.02 2.68 -18.32
CA LEU A 188 17.91 2.85 -17.18
C LEU A 188 19.37 2.40 -17.45
N PHE A 189 19.58 1.46 -18.38
CA PHE A 189 20.88 0.82 -18.58
C PHE A 189 21.47 1.01 -19.99
N ASN A 190 20.84 1.84 -20.81
CA ASN A 190 21.40 2.25 -22.13
C ASN A 190 22.14 3.63 -21.99
#